data_a5f4bde620eff1c8adbe299a03c7203e
#
_entry.id   a5f4bde620eff1c8adbe299a03c7203e
#
_cell.length_a   1.000
_cell.length_b   1.000
_cell.length_c   1.000
_cell.angle_alpha   90.00
_cell.angle_beta   90.00
_cell.angle_gamma   90.00
#
_symmetry.space_group_name_H-M   'P 1'
#
loop_
_entity.id
_entity.type
_entity.pdbx_description
1 polymer ?
#
loop_
_entity_poly.entity_id
_entity_poly.type
_entity_poly.pdbx_seq_one_letter_code
_entity_poly.pdbx_strand_id
1 'polypeptide(L)'
;MAEGGQITQDRLRSFIERIERLEEEKAALLADIKEVYAEAKGTGFDPKTMRTVIRLRKMEENDRQEAEFLLDTYLSALGMLERPLAAE
;
A
#
# COMPACT_ATOMS: atom_id res chain seq x y z
N MET A 1 9.00 -18.39 -41.90
CA MET A 1 9.27 -18.41 -40.47
C MET A 1 10.04 -17.22 -39.97
N ALA A 2 10.94 -16.71 -40.77
CA ALA A 2 11.66 -15.50 -40.35
C ALA A 2 10.73 -14.34 -40.05
N GLU A 3 9.69 -14.16 -40.82
CA GLU A 3 8.75 -13.08 -40.59
C GLU A 3 7.99 -13.27 -39.28
N GLY A 4 7.53 -14.48 -39.02
CA GLY A 4 6.80 -14.74 -37.78
C GLY A 4 7.69 -14.58 -36.56
N GLY A 5 8.96 -15.02 -36.66
CA GLY A 5 9.91 -14.85 -35.59
C GLY A 5 10.21 -13.38 -35.32
N GLN A 6 10.37 -12.61 -36.40
CA GLN A 6 10.63 -11.17 -36.25
C GLN A 6 9.48 -10.42 -35.64
N ILE A 7 8.25 -10.71 -36.09
CA ILE A 7 7.06 -10.08 -35.51
C ILE A 7 6.98 -10.39 -34.01
N THR A 8 7.24 -11.63 -33.63
CA THR A 8 7.22 -12.03 -32.23
C THR A 8 8.29 -11.30 -31.43
N GLN A 9 9.48 -11.18 -31.99
CA GLN A 9 10.58 -10.47 -31.34
C GLN A 9 10.27 -8.99 -31.16
N ASP A 10 9.70 -8.38 -32.19
CA ASP A 10 9.34 -6.96 -32.13
C ASP A 10 8.26 -6.71 -31.08
N ARG A 11 7.27 -7.60 -31.03
CA ARG A 11 6.22 -7.48 -30.03
C ARG A 11 6.74 -7.68 -28.63
N LEU A 12 7.59 -8.66 -28.44
CA LEU A 12 8.20 -8.90 -27.14
C LEU A 12 9.04 -7.70 -26.71
N ARG A 13 9.84 -7.16 -27.63
CA ARG A 13 10.64 -5.97 -27.31
C ARG A 13 9.75 -4.79 -26.91
N SER A 14 8.65 -4.61 -27.63
CA SER A 14 7.71 -3.54 -27.32
C SER A 14 7.14 -3.68 -25.93
N PHE A 15 6.73 -4.88 -25.55
CA PHE A 15 6.21 -5.12 -24.20
C PHE A 15 7.29 -4.85 -23.14
N ILE A 16 8.50 -5.34 -23.38
CA ILE A 16 9.60 -5.14 -22.45
C ILE A 16 9.89 -3.64 -22.25
N GLU A 17 9.99 -2.91 -23.33
CA GLU A 17 10.28 -1.48 -23.27
C GLU A 17 9.18 -0.69 -22.58
N ARG A 18 7.93 -1.09 -22.80
CA ARG A 18 6.79 -0.44 -22.14
C ARG A 18 6.80 -0.73 -20.63
N ILE A 19 7.11 -1.94 -20.26
CA ILE A 19 7.22 -2.31 -18.85
C ILE A 19 8.38 -1.55 -18.19
N GLU A 20 9.51 -1.48 -18.86
CA GLU A 20 10.67 -0.77 -18.32
C GLU A 20 10.37 0.70 -18.08
N ARG A 21 9.66 1.33 -19.02
CA ARG A 21 9.27 2.72 -18.86
C ARG A 21 8.37 2.91 -17.65
N LEU A 22 7.38 2.01 -17.49
CA LEU A 22 6.47 2.09 -16.36
C LEU A 22 7.20 1.82 -15.05
N GLU A 23 8.18 0.93 -15.05
CA GLU A 23 8.99 0.70 -13.85
C GLU A 23 9.80 1.94 -13.48
N GLU A 24 10.31 2.67 -14.46
CA GLU A 24 11.00 3.93 -14.21
C GLU A 24 10.06 4.97 -13.62
N GLU A 25 8.85 5.07 -14.18
CA GLU A 25 7.83 5.98 -13.66
C GLU A 25 7.43 5.60 -12.24
N LYS A 26 7.30 4.31 -11.98
CA LYS A 26 6.99 3.82 -10.64
C LYS A 26 8.10 4.19 -9.66
N ALA A 27 9.35 4.03 -10.06
CA ALA A 27 10.48 4.39 -9.20
C ALA A 27 10.48 5.88 -8.86
N ALA A 28 10.16 6.72 -9.85
CA ALA A 28 10.08 8.16 -9.62
C ALA A 28 8.95 8.50 -8.65
N LEU A 29 7.78 7.85 -8.82
CA LEU A 29 6.66 8.06 -7.92
C LEU A 29 6.97 7.58 -6.51
N LEU A 30 7.67 6.47 -6.38
CA LEU A 30 8.09 5.97 -5.06
C LEU A 30 9.01 6.97 -4.37
N ALA A 31 9.90 7.59 -5.12
CA ALA A 31 10.78 8.62 -4.57
C ALA A 31 9.98 9.82 -4.08
N ASP A 32 8.99 10.24 -4.85
CA ASP A 32 8.11 11.34 -4.48
C ASP A 32 7.32 11.03 -3.21
N ILE A 33 6.78 9.83 -3.12
CA ILE A 33 6.04 9.39 -1.94
C ILE A 33 6.95 9.43 -0.71
N LYS A 34 8.18 8.95 -0.86
CA LYS A 34 9.15 8.94 0.22
C LYS A 34 9.45 10.36 0.70
N GLU A 35 9.54 11.31 -0.23
CA GLU A 35 9.75 12.71 0.09
C GLU A 35 8.61 13.27 0.92
N VAL A 36 7.38 12.97 0.57
CA VAL A 36 6.21 13.45 1.31
C VAL A 36 6.22 12.91 2.73
N TYR A 37 6.54 11.62 2.91
CA TYR A 37 6.66 11.07 4.25
C TYR A 37 7.77 11.73 5.06
N ALA A 38 8.89 12.04 4.41
CA ALA A 38 9.99 12.72 5.08
C ALA A 38 9.57 14.13 5.53
N GLU A 39 8.84 14.82 4.68
CA GLU A 39 8.31 16.13 4.99
C GLU A 39 7.34 16.07 6.17
N ALA A 40 6.44 15.10 6.14
CA ALA A 40 5.48 14.91 7.23
C ALA A 40 6.20 14.62 8.54
N LYS A 41 7.23 13.79 8.50
CA LYS A 41 8.02 13.48 9.69
C LYS A 41 8.69 14.74 10.23
N GLY A 42 9.19 15.60 9.34
CA GLY A 42 9.81 16.86 9.72
C GLY A 42 8.85 17.80 10.42
N THR A 43 7.55 17.67 10.17
CA THR A 43 6.54 18.50 10.83
C THR A 43 5.95 17.84 12.07
N GLY A 44 6.44 16.67 12.44
CA GLY A 44 6.04 16.02 13.68
C GLY A 44 5.08 14.86 13.54
N PHE A 45 4.72 14.49 12.32
CA PHE A 45 3.84 13.34 12.11
C PHE A 45 4.63 12.04 12.07
N ASP A 46 3.94 10.94 12.37
CA ASP A 46 4.56 9.62 12.38
C ASP A 46 4.27 8.87 11.08
N PRO A 47 5.30 8.66 10.23
CA PRO A 47 5.08 8.00 8.94
C PRO A 47 4.47 6.61 9.05
N LYS A 48 4.83 5.86 10.08
CA LYS A 48 4.31 4.51 10.27
C LYS A 48 2.80 4.53 10.50
N THR A 49 2.36 5.45 11.35
CA THR A 49 0.94 5.63 11.62
C THR A 49 0.21 6.14 10.39
N MET A 50 0.86 7.04 9.63
CA MET A 50 0.28 7.54 8.39
C MET A 50 0.05 6.41 7.39
N ARG A 51 0.99 5.48 7.27
CA ARG A 51 0.82 4.33 6.38
C ARG A 51 -0.36 3.47 6.81
N THR A 52 -0.54 3.30 8.10
CA THR A 52 -1.69 2.57 8.64
C THR A 52 -3.00 3.26 8.28
N VAL A 53 -3.04 4.58 8.43
CA VAL A 53 -4.23 5.36 8.07
C VAL A 53 -4.55 5.23 6.59
N ILE A 54 -3.52 5.32 5.74
CA ILE A 54 -3.72 5.21 4.30
C ILE A 54 -4.29 3.84 3.93
N ARG A 55 -3.78 2.79 4.57
CA ARG A 55 -4.29 1.44 4.36
C ARG A 55 -5.77 1.33 4.74
N LEU A 56 -6.12 1.89 5.89
CA LEU A 56 -7.50 1.87 6.37
C LEU A 56 -8.43 2.65 5.45
N ARG A 57 -7.95 3.75 4.89
CA ARG A 57 -8.76 4.57 3.99
C ARG A 57 -9.07 3.87 2.67
N LYS A 58 -8.30 2.86 2.30
CA LYS A 58 -8.55 2.07 1.09
C LYS A 58 -9.58 0.97 1.32
N MET A 59 -9.85 0.64 2.58
CA MET A 59 -10.81 -0.39 2.92
C MET A 59 -12.22 0.18 2.88
N GLU A 60 -13.17 -0.66 2.53
CA GLU A 60 -14.56 -0.26 2.64
C GLU A 60 -14.92 -0.11 4.11
N GLU A 61 -15.89 0.73 4.37
CA GLU A 61 -16.27 1.06 5.75
C GLU A 61 -16.55 -0.16 6.60
N ASN A 62 -17.34 -1.09 6.05
CA ASN A 62 -17.69 -2.30 6.80
C ASN A 62 -16.47 -3.16 7.09
N ASP A 63 -15.58 -3.31 6.13
CA ASP A 63 -14.37 -4.11 6.32
C ASP A 63 -13.46 -3.47 7.35
N ARG A 64 -13.38 -2.16 7.36
CA ARG A 64 -12.58 -1.43 8.33
C ARG A 64 -13.13 -1.64 9.74
N GLN A 65 -14.44 -1.54 9.89
CA GLN A 65 -15.09 -1.73 11.19
C GLN A 65 -14.90 -3.16 11.70
N GLU A 66 -15.00 -4.13 10.81
CA GLU A 66 -14.76 -5.52 11.17
C GLU A 66 -13.33 -5.74 11.65
N ALA A 67 -12.37 -5.19 10.92
CA ALA A 67 -10.97 -5.33 11.27
C ALA A 67 -10.67 -4.70 12.63
N GLU A 68 -11.24 -3.53 12.88
CA GLU A 68 -11.08 -2.85 14.16
C GLU A 68 -11.68 -3.66 15.30
N PHE A 69 -12.86 -4.21 15.08
CA PHE A 69 -13.52 -5.02 16.09
C PHE A 69 -12.72 -6.27 16.42
N LEU A 70 -12.23 -6.96 15.40
CA LEU A 70 -11.42 -8.16 15.61
C LEU A 70 -10.14 -7.84 16.36
N LEU A 71 -9.47 -6.77 15.98
CA LEU A 71 -8.24 -6.39 16.67
C LEU A 71 -8.53 -6.08 18.13
N ASP A 72 -9.56 -5.31 18.41
CA ASP A 72 -9.93 -4.96 19.77
C ASP A 72 -10.29 -6.21 20.58
N THR A 73 -10.97 -7.16 19.95
CA THR A 73 -11.32 -8.42 20.61
C THR A 73 -10.07 -9.17 21.04
N TYR A 74 -9.09 -9.25 20.14
CA TYR A 74 -7.84 -9.97 20.45
C TYR A 74 -7.03 -9.24 21.49
N LEU A 75 -6.94 -7.92 21.37
CA LEU A 75 -6.21 -7.11 22.36
C LEU A 75 -6.84 -7.22 23.75
N SER A 76 -8.16 -7.22 23.79
CA SER A 76 -8.88 -7.35 25.04
C SER A 76 -8.61 -8.71 25.68
N ALA A 77 -8.64 -9.77 24.87
CA ALA A 77 -8.39 -11.11 25.35
C ALA A 77 -6.97 -11.26 25.93
N LEU A 78 -6.03 -10.47 25.40
CA LEU A 78 -4.64 -10.50 25.86
C LEU A 78 -4.36 -9.49 26.97
N GLY A 79 -5.38 -8.77 27.42
CA GLY A 79 -5.22 -7.78 28.47
C GLY A 79 -4.51 -6.50 28.02
N MET A 80 -4.53 -6.23 26.72
CA MET A 80 -3.85 -5.08 26.16
C MET A 80 -4.74 -3.85 25.96
N LEU A 81 -6.03 -3.97 26.27
CA LEU A 81 -6.96 -2.85 26.25
C LEU A 81 -7.35 -2.49 27.66
N GLU A 82 -7.41 -1.20 27.94
CA GLU A 82 -7.77 -0.73 29.27
C GLU A 82 -9.26 -0.82 29.54
N ARG A 83 -10.07 -0.76 28.53
CA ARG A 83 -11.52 -0.80 28.67
C ARG A 83 -12.09 -2.12 28.18
N PRO A 84 -13.19 -2.59 28.80
CA PRO A 84 -13.83 -3.80 28.33
C PRO A 84 -14.40 -3.57 26.95
N LEU A 85 -14.33 -4.62 26.13
CA LEU A 85 -14.79 -4.52 24.77
C LEU A 85 -16.30 -4.36 24.71
N ALA A 86 -17.00 -5.21 25.37
CA ALA A 86 -18.43 -5.18 25.30
C ALA A 86 -18.96 -4.28 26.35
N ALA A 87 -18.69 -3.08 26.20
CA ALA A 87 -19.08 -2.13 27.20
C ALA A 87 -20.58 -2.01 27.30
N GLU A 88 -21.21 -2.84 26.78
CA GLU A 88 -22.56 -2.87 26.86
C GLU A 88 -23.22 -2.12 27.80
#